data_0ae2329399a84f141ab7969b856c0eda
#
_entry.id   0ae2329399a84f141ab7969b856c0eda
#
_cell.length_a   1.000
_cell.length_b   1.000
_cell.length_c   1.000
_cell.angle_alpha   90.00
_cell.angle_beta   90.00
_cell.angle_gamma   90.00
#
_symmetry.space_group_name_H-M   'P 1'
#
loop_
_entity.id
_entity.type
_entity.pdbx_description
1 polymer ?
#
loop_
_entity_poly.entity_id
_entity_poly.type
_entity_poly.pdbx_seq_one_letter_code
_entity_poly.pdbx_strand_id
1 'polypeptide(L)'
;MLMRYWGRKPLKLIDELMSDIDGTVVDPFGGAGTIVLSALRHGNKGVYLDINPYAWLVAFVNVVEINAEEFVRRGEEVLENLTEVRKRTLRNDYLYYPNGKPFWKKRNAERVSQFFSPNNFRKLYSILKEIDKVRTSPEVKIALYGAFCSSLFKASKMKRENAGSWGVPSYWIPERHKEVDALEAFSSEVKRFYSYFRRNKGYKLNEDVKLLMRNSLSFRYDKDLILFTDPPFFDEVQYMELSFFYWAWLRESKFRDTVKEILGKNITFRMRDEIIVNPNKNADYSNYIQLMKKFLNRTSEMREKYLLFHYDNERLKKKVIELVKEEWGNVKIVDFNVKNQRKIGPRGSKKYILMYSQ
;
A
#
# COMPACT_ATOMS: atom_id res chain seq x y z
N MET A 1 7.61 6.70 7.65
CA MET A 1 6.50 6.53 6.70
C MET A 1 5.18 6.79 7.41
N LEU A 2 4.29 7.51 6.76
CA LEU A 2 3.12 8.13 7.36
C LEU A 2 1.93 7.19 7.48
N MET A 3 1.53 6.54 6.40
CA MET A 3 0.37 5.65 6.39
C MET A 3 0.74 4.19 6.65
N ARG A 4 -0.25 3.43 7.03
CA ARG A 4 -0.16 2.02 7.31
C ARG A 4 -0.29 1.20 6.02
N TYR A 5 0.64 0.24 5.82
CA TYR A 5 0.58 -0.75 4.75
C TYR A 5 1.19 -2.06 5.22
N TRP A 6 0.75 -3.19 4.68
CA TRP A 6 1.22 -4.52 5.06
C TRP A 6 2.53 -4.87 4.33
N GLY A 7 3.33 -5.78 4.89
CA GLY A 7 4.52 -6.30 4.24
C GLY A 7 5.66 -5.29 3.99
N ARG A 8 5.64 -4.11 4.64
CA ARG A 8 6.70 -3.12 4.46
C ARG A 8 8.08 -3.67 4.84
N LYS A 9 9.06 -3.46 3.98
CA LYS A 9 10.45 -3.77 4.28
C LYS A 9 11.04 -2.76 5.27
N PRO A 10 12.02 -3.17 6.09
CA PRO A 10 12.76 -2.24 6.94
C PRO A 10 13.49 -1.21 6.07
N LEU A 11 13.16 0.08 6.25
CA LEU A 11 13.75 1.14 5.42
C LEU A 11 15.29 1.16 5.53
N LYS A 12 15.83 0.91 6.73
CA LYS A 12 17.28 0.85 6.93
C LYS A 12 17.96 -0.21 6.06
N LEU A 13 17.37 -1.40 5.93
CA LEU A 13 17.91 -2.44 5.04
C LEU A 13 17.88 -1.99 3.57
N ILE A 14 16.79 -1.37 3.14
CA ILE A 14 16.70 -0.87 1.77
C ILE A 14 17.69 0.27 1.52
N ASP A 15 17.85 1.19 2.48
CA ASP A 15 18.83 2.29 2.38
C ASP A 15 20.27 1.74 2.29
N GLU A 16 20.62 0.70 3.05
CA GLU A 16 21.94 0.04 2.96
C GLU A 16 22.16 -0.63 1.59
N LEU A 17 21.13 -1.29 1.03
CA LEU A 17 21.22 -1.93 -0.29
C LEU A 17 21.18 -0.93 -1.46
N MET A 18 20.73 0.30 -1.22
CA MET A 18 20.59 1.34 -2.24
C MET A 18 21.85 2.21 -2.37
N SER A 19 22.81 2.10 -1.43
CA SER A 19 23.98 3.01 -1.34
C SER A 19 24.85 3.06 -2.59
N ASP A 20 24.98 1.93 -3.29
CA ASP A 20 25.87 1.77 -4.45
C ASP A 20 25.12 1.81 -5.79
N ILE A 21 23.83 2.12 -5.75
CA ILE A 21 22.97 2.18 -6.93
C ILE A 21 22.91 3.62 -7.44
N ASP A 22 23.20 3.83 -8.73
CA ASP A 22 23.15 5.13 -9.39
C ASP A 22 22.34 5.05 -10.69
N GLY A 23 21.20 5.75 -10.75
CA GLY A 23 20.35 5.79 -11.95
C GLY A 23 18.84 5.91 -11.66
N THR A 24 18.02 5.39 -12.56
CA THR A 24 16.57 5.37 -12.41
C THR A 24 16.09 4.00 -11.93
N VAL A 25 15.67 3.95 -10.67
CA VAL A 25 15.19 2.71 -10.02
C VAL A 25 13.72 2.49 -10.32
N VAL A 26 13.37 1.31 -10.83
CA VAL A 26 11.97 0.88 -11.01
C VAL A 26 11.59 -0.19 -10.00
N ASP A 27 10.47 0.03 -9.29
CA ASP A 27 9.84 -0.94 -8.39
C ASP A 27 8.44 -1.32 -8.90
N PRO A 28 8.30 -2.47 -9.58
CA PRO A 28 7.03 -2.94 -10.16
C PRO A 28 6.00 -3.46 -9.15
N PHE A 29 6.39 -3.63 -7.89
CA PHE A 29 5.53 -4.06 -6.79
C PHE A 29 5.68 -3.09 -5.61
N GLY A 30 5.52 -1.81 -5.90
CA GLY A 30 5.95 -0.70 -5.06
C GLY A 30 5.31 -0.62 -3.68
N GLY A 31 4.11 -1.20 -3.47
CA GLY A 31 3.43 -1.23 -2.18
C GLY A 31 3.40 0.13 -1.48
N ALA A 32 4.06 0.25 -0.33
CA ALA A 32 4.13 1.52 0.41
C ALA A 32 5.14 2.55 -0.14
N GLY A 33 5.84 2.25 -1.24
CA GLY A 33 6.84 3.12 -1.86
C GLY A 33 8.19 3.13 -1.16
N THR A 34 8.52 2.09 -0.36
CA THR A 34 9.75 2.08 0.46
C THR A 34 11.01 2.07 -0.40
N ILE A 35 11.05 1.26 -1.46
CA ILE A 35 12.20 1.14 -2.37
C ILE A 35 12.40 2.45 -3.12
N VAL A 36 11.34 2.98 -3.72
CA VAL A 36 11.41 4.25 -4.46
C VAL A 36 11.80 5.41 -3.53
N LEU A 37 11.26 5.48 -2.30
CA LEU A 37 11.67 6.50 -1.34
C LEU A 37 13.16 6.39 -0.98
N SER A 38 13.69 5.18 -0.84
CA SER A 38 15.12 4.97 -0.59
C SER A 38 15.96 5.41 -1.78
N ALA A 39 15.57 5.04 -3.01
CA ALA A 39 16.25 5.48 -4.22
C ALA A 39 16.36 7.02 -4.30
N LEU A 40 15.25 7.72 -4.06
CA LEU A 40 15.19 9.18 -4.05
C LEU A 40 16.09 9.82 -2.97
N ARG A 41 16.20 9.19 -1.79
CA ARG A 41 17.08 9.65 -0.70
C ARG A 41 18.57 9.55 -1.06
N HIS A 42 18.93 8.62 -1.93
CA HIS A 42 20.28 8.44 -2.44
C HIS A 42 20.56 9.23 -3.74
N GLY A 43 19.65 10.15 -4.11
CA GLY A 43 19.83 11.00 -5.30
C GLY A 43 19.40 10.37 -6.62
N ASN A 44 18.86 9.16 -6.57
CA ASN A 44 18.36 8.44 -7.74
C ASN A 44 16.96 8.93 -8.15
N LYS A 45 16.56 8.68 -9.39
CA LYS A 45 15.16 8.82 -9.83
C LYS A 45 14.37 7.55 -9.53
N GLY A 46 13.04 7.69 -9.36
CA GLY A 46 12.17 6.57 -9.02
C GLY A 46 11.02 6.37 -10.00
N VAL A 47 10.76 5.09 -10.35
CA VAL A 47 9.55 4.68 -11.07
C VAL A 47 8.85 3.63 -10.22
N TYR A 48 7.69 4.01 -9.70
CA TYR A 48 6.83 3.16 -8.88
C TYR A 48 5.70 2.60 -9.72
N LEU A 49 5.43 1.29 -9.59
CA LEU A 49 4.22 0.66 -10.10
C LEU A 49 3.52 -0.13 -9.01
N ASP A 50 2.20 -0.06 -8.99
CA ASP A 50 1.34 -0.98 -8.24
C ASP A 50 -0.04 -1.03 -8.91
N ILE A 51 -0.76 -2.14 -8.76
CA ILE A 51 -2.14 -2.28 -9.24
C ILE A 51 -3.17 -1.83 -8.21
N ASN A 52 -2.74 -1.68 -6.96
CA ASN A 52 -3.59 -1.41 -5.82
C ASN A 52 -3.74 0.10 -5.56
N PRO A 53 -4.93 0.70 -5.74
CA PRO A 53 -5.13 2.13 -5.53
C PRO A 53 -4.82 2.60 -4.09
N TYR A 54 -4.99 1.74 -3.10
CA TYR A 54 -4.63 2.08 -1.72
C TYR A 54 -3.11 2.07 -1.52
N ALA A 55 -2.39 1.11 -2.11
CA ALA A 55 -0.93 1.12 -2.11
C ALA A 55 -0.38 2.39 -2.76
N TRP A 56 -0.93 2.76 -3.91
CA TRP A 56 -0.58 3.99 -4.61
C TRP A 56 -0.81 5.23 -3.73
N LEU A 57 -1.97 5.34 -3.07
CA LEU A 57 -2.25 6.43 -2.12
C LEU A 57 -1.22 6.49 -1.00
N VAL A 58 -0.86 5.33 -0.42
CA VAL A 58 0.15 5.24 0.64
C VAL A 58 1.53 5.68 0.14
N ALA A 59 1.94 5.23 -1.04
CA ALA A 59 3.20 5.64 -1.66
C ALA A 59 3.21 7.14 -1.96
N PHE A 60 2.11 7.65 -2.53
CA PHE A 60 1.95 9.06 -2.87
C PHE A 60 2.22 9.97 -1.66
N VAL A 61 1.52 9.76 -0.55
CA VAL A 61 1.68 10.61 0.65
C VAL A 61 3.01 10.43 1.37
N ASN A 62 3.73 9.34 1.11
CA ASN A 62 5.06 9.12 1.67
C ASN A 62 6.18 9.74 0.84
N VAL A 63 5.97 9.92 -0.46
CA VAL A 63 7.03 10.22 -1.42
C VAL A 63 6.87 11.61 -2.02
N VAL A 64 5.65 12.03 -2.40
CA VAL A 64 5.40 13.26 -3.15
C VAL A 64 5.46 14.48 -2.24
N GLU A 65 5.98 15.58 -2.79
CA GLU A 65 5.97 16.90 -2.16
C GLU A 65 4.54 17.39 -1.98
N ILE A 66 4.18 17.74 -0.74
CA ILE A 66 2.86 18.25 -0.37
C ILE A 66 3.04 19.61 0.34
N ASN A 67 2.30 20.61 -0.09
CA ASN A 67 2.25 21.89 0.62
C ASN A 67 1.59 21.68 2.00
N ALA A 68 2.42 21.67 3.04
CA ALA A 68 1.99 21.36 4.41
C ALA A 68 0.99 22.40 4.97
N GLU A 69 1.21 23.68 4.70
CA GLU A 69 0.37 24.77 5.23
C GLU A 69 -1.00 24.77 4.54
N GLU A 70 -1.03 24.55 3.24
CA GLU A 70 -2.29 24.39 2.53
C GLU A 70 -3.04 23.12 2.98
N PHE A 71 -2.32 22.01 3.16
CA PHE A 71 -2.91 20.76 3.62
C PHE A 71 -3.61 20.92 4.98
N VAL A 72 -2.94 21.51 5.99
CA VAL A 72 -3.55 21.65 7.33
C VAL A 72 -4.75 22.60 7.28
N ARG A 73 -4.65 23.74 6.59
CA ARG A 73 -5.75 24.68 6.41
C ARG A 73 -6.97 24.03 5.76
N ARG A 74 -6.77 23.20 4.71
CA ARG A 74 -7.86 22.48 4.05
C ARG A 74 -8.42 21.35 4.91
N GLY A 75 -7.60 20.72 5.74
CA GLY A 75 -8.06 19.72 6.71
C GLY A 75 -8.94 20.32 7.82
N GLU A 76 -8.63 21.53 8.27
CA GLU A 76 -9.45 22.31 9.22
C GLU A 76 -10.76 22.76 8.56
N GLU A 77 -10.70 23.30 7.34
CA GLU A 77 -11.88 23.68 6.54
C GLU A 77 -12.88 22.52 6.39
N VAL A 78 -12.40 21.29 6.18
CA VAL A 78 -13.26 20.09 6.13
C VAL A 78 -14.02 19.88 7.44
N LEU A 79 -13.38 20.12 8.59
CA LEU A 79 -14.01 19.95 9.90
C LEU A 79 -14.99 21.07 10.24
N GLU A 80 -14.73 22.29 9.81
CA GLU A 80 -15.56 23.48 10.04
C GLU A 80 -16.85 23.46 9.20
N ASN A 81 -16.76 22.95 7.95
CA ASN A 81 -17.87 22.99 6.99
C ASN A 81 -18.67 21.68 6.93
N LEU A 82 -18.58 20.85 7.97
CA LEU A 82 -19.26 19.55 7.98
C LEU A 82 -20.77 19.67 7.84
N THR A 83 -21.28 19.10 6.73
CA THR A 83 -22.71 18.93 6.51
C THR A 83 -23.10 17.49 6.85
N GLU A 84 -24.10 17.28 7.70
CA GLU A 84 -24.57 15.95 8.06
C GLU A 84 -25.15 15.23 6.83
N VAL A 85 -24.62 14.05 6.53
CA VAL A 85 -25.13 13.19 5.47
C VAL A 85 -25.80 11.95 6.05
N ARG A 86 -27.10 11.78 5.78
CA ARG A 86 -27.88 10.64 6.25
C ARG A 86 -27.63 9.39 5.39
N LYS A 87 -26.46 8.77 5.53
CA LYS A 87 -26.14 7.49 4.90
C LYS A 87 -25.74 6.46 5.93
N ARG A 88 -26.08 5.18 5.71
CA ARG A 88 -25.85 4.09 6.66
C ARG A 88 -24.95 2.96 6.11
N THR A 89 -24.76 2.89 4.81
CA THR A 89 -23.99 1.82 4.15
C THR A 89 -23.19 2.38 2.97
N LEU A 90 -22.12 1.70 2.59
CA LEU A 90 -21.38 1.96 1.34
C LEU A 90 -21.94 1.07 0.22
N ARG A 91 -21.73 1.46 -1.04
CA ARG A 91 -22.16 0.64 -2.18
C ARG A 91 -21.26 -0.60 -2.28
N ASN A 92 -21.87 -1.76 -2.47
CA ASN A 92 -21.16 -3.03 -2.73
C ASN A 92 -19.96 -3.28 -1.79
N ASP A 93 -20.07 -2.94 -0.52
CA ASP A 93 -19.02 -3.07 0.49
C ASP A 93 -18.94 -4.46 1.14
N TYR A 94 -19.49 -5.47 0.46
CA TYR A 94 -19.45 -6.86 0.89
C TYR A 94 -18.03 -7.43 0.83
N LEU A 95 -17.70 -8.23 1.85
CA LEU A 95 -16.40 -8.89 2.01
C LEU A 95 -16.41 -10.29 1.35
N TYR A 96 -16.89 -10.32 0.12
CA TYR A 96 -17.03 -11.52 -0.71
C TYR A 96 -16.48 -11.28 -2.12
N TYR A 97 -15.95 -12.33 -2.72
CA TYR A 97 -15.63 -12.34 -4.14
C TYR A 97 -16.90 -12.48 -4.99
N PRO A 98 -16.85 -12.19 -6.30
CA PRO A 98 -17.98 -12.38 -7.19
C PRO A 98 -18.52 -13.83 -7.25
N ASN A 99 -17.68 -14.83 -6.92
CA ASN A 99 -18.06 -16.23 -6.84
C ASN A 99 -18.71 -16.62 -5.49
N GLY A 100 -19.03 -15.67 -4.62
CA GLY A 100 -19.65 -15.86 -3.33
C GLY A 100 -18.71 -16.34 -2.21
N LYS A 101 -17.43 -16.64 -2.49
CA LYS A 101 -16.47 -17.00 -1.46
C LYS A 101 -16.07 -15.79 -0.63
N PRO A 102 -15.89 -15.91 0.69
CA PRO A 102 -15.46 -14.82 1.55
C PRO A 102 -13.98 -14.47 1.36
N PHE A 103 -13.61 -13.20 1.59
CA PHE A 103 -12.21 -12.78 1.60
C PHE A 103 -11.39 -13.52 2.64
N TRP A 104 -11.96 -13.74 3.84
CA TRP A 104 -11.37 -14.54 4.92
C TRP A 104 -12.40 -15.48 5.54
N LYS A 105 -11.96 -16.69 5.88
CA LYS A 105 -12.80 -17.67 6.60
C LYS A 105 -13.17 -17.19 8.00
N LYS A 106 -12.21 -16.60 8.71
CA LYS A 106 -12.39 -16.08 10.09
C LYS A 106 -12.68 -14.58 10.02
N ARG A 107 -13.94 -14.21 9.90
CA ARG A 107 -14.45 -12.85 10.03
C ARG A 107 -15.79 -12.87 10.74
N ASN A 108 -16.16 -11.77 11.39
CA ASN A 108 -17.44 -11.60 12.06
C ASN A 108 -18.25 -10.40 11.55
N ALA A 109 -17.91 -9.93 10.35
CA ALA A 109 -18.65 -8.93 9.61
C ALA A 109 -18.71 -9.32 8.13
N GLU A 110 -19.77 -8.93 7.45
CA GLU A 110 -20.00 -9.23 6.03
C GLU A 110 -19.78 -8.01 5.13
N ARG A 111 -19.78 -6.83 5.75
CA ARG A 111 -19.67 -5.53 5.06
C ARG A 111 -18.66 -4.63 5.77
N VAL A 112 -17.99 -3.76 5.00
CA VAL A 112 -17.10 -2.73 5.56
C VAL A 112 -17.86 -1.76 6.46
N SER A 113 -19.08 -1.38 6.11
CA SER A 113 -19.92 -0.47 6.91
C SER A 113 -20.20 -0.99 8.32
N GLN A 114 -20.24 -2.30 8.53
CA GLN A 114 -20.49 -2.92 9.84
C GLN A 114 -19.37 -2.70 10.87
N PHE A 115 -18.17 -2.34 10.40
CA PHE A 115 -17.04 -2.04 11.29
C PHE A 115 -17.15 -0.71 12.04
N PHE A 116 -18.19 0.06 11.79
CA PHE A 116 -18.39 1.37 12.42
C PHE A 116 -19.71 1.42 13.18
N SER A 117 -19.75 2.20 14.26
CA SER A 117 -21.03 2.60 14.85
C SER A 117 -21.80 3.49 13.88
N PRO A 118 -23.16 3.55 13.99
CA PRO A 118 -23.96 4.42 13.12
C PRO A 118 -23.53 5.90 13.19
N ASN A 119 -23.08 6.36 14.35
CA ASN A 119 -22.61 7.73 14.56
C ASN A 119 -21.28 7.98 13.83
N ASN A 120 -20.26 7.14 14.07
CA ASN A 120 -18.96 7.27 13.40
C ASN A 120 -19.08 7.08 11.88
N PHE A 121 -19.94 6.16 11.43
CA PHE A 121 -20.20 5.99 10.01
C PHE A 121 -20.69 7.27 9.34
N ARG A 122 -21.72 7.93 9.91
CA ARG A 122 -22.25 9.19 9.39
C ARG A 122 -21.21 10.30 9.35
N LYS A 123 -20.47 10.49 10.46
CA LYS A 123 -19.40 11.48 10.56
C LYS A 123 -18.30 11.24 9.51
N LEU A 124 -17.83 9.99 9.36
CA LEU A 124 -16.84 9.63 8.34
C LEU A 124 -17.35 9.90 6.92
N TYR A 125 -18.62 9.57 6.66
CA TYR A 125 -19.21 9.82 5.35
C TYR A 125 -19.33 11.33 5.07
N SER A 126 -19.68 12.14 6.07
CA SER A 126 -19.70 13.61 5.97
C SER A 126 -18.31 14.16 5.71
N ILE A 127 -17.28 13.73 6.45
CA ILE A 127 -15.87 14.11 6.22
C ILE A 127 -15.46 13.81 4.77
N LEU A 128 -15.74 12.61 4.29
CA LEU A 128 -15.40 12.19 2.93
C LEU A 128 -16.07 13.09 1.88
N LYS A 129 -17.32 13.50 2.10
CA LYS A 129 -18.04 14.39 1.20
C LYS A 129 -17.58 15.83 1.25
N GLU A 130 -17.12 16.30 2.41
CA GLU A 130 -16.50 17.63 2.48
C GLU A 130 -15.12 17.65 1.78
N ILE A 131 -14.30 16.59 1.92
CA ILE A 131 -13.06 16.46 1.13
C ILE A 131 -13.36 16.54 -0.38
N ASP A 132 -14.46 15.93 -0.85
CA ASP A 132 -14.87 15.99 -2.25
C ASP A 132 -15.12 17.44 -2.74
N LYS A 133 -15.57 18.35 -1.85
CA LYS A 133 -15.91 19.75 -2.15
C LYS A 133 -14.70 20.69 -2.10
N VAL A 134 -13.66 20.35 -1.32
CA VAL A 134 -12.46 21.19 -1.16
C VAL A 134 -11.85 21.52 -2.52
N ARG A 135 -11.58 22.81 -2.74
CA ARG A 135 -10.87 23.31 -3.93
C ARG A 135 -9.40 23.52 -3.56
N THR A 136 -8.53 22.68 -4.07
CA THR A 136 -7.09 22.67 -3.79
C THR A 136 -6.34 21.92 -4.89
N SER A 137 -5.00 21.90 -4.85
CA SER A 137 -4.20 21.10 -5.77
C SER A 137 -4.52 19.60 -5.64
N PRO A 138 -4.37 18.81 -6.71
CA PRO A 138 -4.58 17.36 -6.66
C PRO A 138 -3.74 16.68 -5.58
N GLU A 139 -2.50 17.13 -5.36
CA GLU A 139 -1.57 16.57 -4.38
C GLU A 139 -2.09 16.74 -2.96
N VAL A 140 -2.53 17.96 -2.60
CA VAL A 140 -3.12 18.26 -1.29
C VAL A 140 -4.42 17.46 -1.11
N LYS A 141 -5.25 17.35 -2.16
CA LYS A 141 -6.50 16.59 -2.11
C LYS A 141 -6.25 15.09 -1.88
N ILE A 142 -5.26 14.50 -2.56
CA ILE A 142 -4.83 13.11 -2.31
C ILE A 142 -4.35 12.93 -0.88
N ALA A 143 -3.60 13.90 -0.33
CA ALA A 143 -3.15 13.84 1.06
C ALA A 143 -4.32 13.89 2.05
N LEU A 144 -5.39 14.66 1.78
CA LEU A 144 -6.62 14.67 2.60
C LEU A 144 -7.32 13.30 2.59
N TYR A 145 -7.42 12.63 1.42
CA TYR A 145 -7.91 11.25 1.36
C TYR A 145 -6.99 10.29 2.13
N GLY A 146 -5.68 10.52 2.13
CA GLY A 146 -4.72 9.77 2.94
C GLY A 146 -4.98 9.91 4.45
N ALA A 147 -5.18 11.14 4.93
CA ALA A 147 -5.53 11.42 6.33
C ALA A 147 -6.88 10.78 6.69
N PHE A 148 -7.88 10.87 5.82
CA PHE A 148 -9.16 10.19 5.97
C PHE A 148 -8.99 8.67 6.09
N CYS A 149 -8.28 8.02 5.18
CA CYS A 149 -8.02 6.58 5.25
C CYS A 149 -7.30 6.19 6.54
N SER A 150 -6.36 7.02 7.00
CA SER A 150 -5.64 6.77 8.26
C SER A 150 -6.55 6.86 9.49
N SER A 151 -7.60 7.68 9.46
CA SER A 151 -8.59 7.82 10.54
C SER A 151 -9.56 6.63 10.64
N LEU A 152 -9.83 5.93 9.53
CA LEU A 152 -10.83 4.87 9.47
C LEU A 152 -10.61 3.77 10.51
N PHE A 153 -9.38 3.30 10.69
CA PHE A 153 -9.13 2.24 11.67
C PHE A 153 -9.34 2.71 13.11
N LYS A 154 -8.98 3.96 13.44
CA LYS A 154 -9.19 4.55 14.76
C LYS A 154 -10.67 4.69 15.10
N ALA A 155 -11.45 5.11 14.10
CA ALA A 155 -12.90 5.31 14.23
C ALA A 155 -13.70 4.01 14.09
N SER A 156 -13.07 2.86 13.84
CA SER A 156 -13.73 1.57 13.69
C SER A 156 -13.79 0.78 14.98
N LYS A 157 -14.70 -0.19 15.04
CA LYS A 157 -14.81 -1.20 16.10
C LYS A 157 -13.72 -2.27 16.07
N MET A 158 -12.78 -2.23 15.12
CA MET A 158 -11.74 -3.25 14.97
C MET A 158 -10.60 -3.14 15.98
N LYS A 159 -10.57 -2.11 16.83
CA LYS A 159 -9.52 -1.91 17.83
C LYS A 159 -9.96 -2.51 19.17
N ARG A 160 -9.15 -3.42 19.73
CA ARG A 160 -9.34 -3.90 21.11
C ARG A 160 -9.14 -2.78 22.11
N GLU A 161 -9.90 -2.81 23.22
CA GLU A 161 -9.87 -1.79 24.27
C GLU A 161 -8.46 -1.56 24.83
N ASN A 162 -7.74 -2.64 25.14
CA ASN A 162 -6.43 -2.59 25.80
C ASN A 162 -5.25 -3.00 24.90
N ALA A 163 -5.42 -3.01 23.58
CA ALA A 163 -4.38 -3.43 22.66
C ALA A 163 -3.86 -2.27 21.80
N GLY A 164 -2.60 -2.36 21.43
CA GLY A 164 -2.03 -1.52 20.38
C GLY A 164 -2.81 -1.66 19.06
N SER A 165 -2.53 -0.80 18.12
CA SER A 165 -3.34 -0.60 16.91
C SER A 165 -3.54 -1.82 15.99
N TRP A 166 -2.88 -2.95 16.24
CA TRP A 166 -2.99 -4.19 15.44
C TRP A 166 -3.30 -5.43 16.26
N GLY A 167 -3.93 -5.25 17.40
CA GLY A 167 -4.26 -6.34 18.30
C GLY A 167 -5.37 -7.29 17.82
N VAL A 168 -5.92 -7.09 16.61
CA VAL A 168 -6.99 -7.92 16.03
C VAL A 168 -6.64 -8.35 14.60
N PRO A 169 -7.13 -9.52 14.18
CA PRO A 169 -7.12 -9.93 12.78
C PRO A 169 -7.90 -8.92 11.92
N SER A 170 -7.51 -8.79 10.64
CA SER A 170 -8.29 -8.00 9.67
C SER A 170 -9.72 -8.51 9.58
N TYR A 171 -10.67 -7.57 9.40
CA TYR A 171 -12.10 -7.89 9.30
C TYR A 171 -12.70 -8.60 10.52
N TRP A 172 -12.20 -8.26 11.71
CA TRP A 172 -12.69 -8.79 12.96
C TRP A 172 -13.07 -7.68 13.94
N ILE A 173 -14.26 -7.74 14.50
CA ILE A 173 -14.73 -6.86 15.57
C ILE A 173 -14.57 -7.61 16.89
N PRO A 174 -13.67 -7.21 17.80
CA PRO A 174 -13.53 -7.83 19.11
C PRO A 174 -14.75 -7.54 19.98
N GLU A 175 -15.08 -8.45 20.91
CA GLU A 175 -16.19 -8.26 21.87
C GLU A 175 -16.03 -6.98 22.67
N ARG A 176 -14.80 -6.74 23.17
CA ARG A 176 -14.43 -5.46 23.82
C ARG A 176 -13.59 -4.64 22.86
N HIS A 177 -14.17 -3.58 22.35
CA HIS A 177 -13.51 -2.67 21.39
C HIS A 177 -13.68 -1.21 21.84
N LYS A 178 -12.74 -0.38 21.39
CA LYS A 178 -12.76 1.07 21.61
C LYS A 178 -12.80 1.77 20.25
N GLU A 179 -13.85 2.54 20.03
CA GLU A 179 -13.93 3.48 18.91
C GLU A 179 -13.45 4.86 19.38
N VAL A 180 -12.70 5.55 18.52
CA VAL A 180 -12.42 6.99 18.65
C VAL A 180 -13.51 7.72 17.87
N ASP A 181 -13.96 8.86 18.35
CA ASP A 181 -14.87 9.71 17.58
C ASP A 181 -14.26 10.03 16.21
N ALA A 182 -15.05 9.98 15.16
CA ALA A 182 -14.55 10.10 13.80
C ALA A 182 -13.96 11.48 13.50
N LEU A 183 -14.50 12.56 14.11
CA LEU A 183 -13.96 13.92 13.95
C LEU A 183 -12.61 14.05 14.66
N GLU A 184 -12.53 13.53 15.89
CA GLU A 184 -11.27 13.48 16.64
C GLU A 184 -10.22 12.65 15.89
N ALA A 185 -10.61 11.47 15.37
CA ALA A 185 -9.75 10.61 14.60
C ALA A 185 -9.17 11.32 13.37
N PHE A 186 -10.03 12.00 12.58
CA PHE A 186 -9.60 12.74 11.39
C PHE A 186 -8.74 13.95 11.75
N SER A 187 -9.14 14.78 12.73
CA SER A 187 -8.36 15.92 13.21
C SER A 187 -6.96 15.50 13.65
N SER A 188 -6.87 14.41 14.43
CA SER A 188 -5.57 13.89 14.88
C SER A 188 -4.67 13.43 13.71
N GLU A 189 -5.27 12.87 12.63
CA GLU A 189 -4.52 12.49 11.45
C GLU A 189 -4.09 13.72 10.64
N VAL A 190 -4.91 14.74 10.50
CA VAL A 190 -4.52 16.02 9.85
C VAL A 190 -3.29 16.60 10.54
N LYS A 191 -3.29 16.72 11.87
CA LYS A 191 -2.12 17.21 12.63
C LYS A 191 -0.88 16.33 12.46
N ARG A 192 -1.04 15.01 12.41
CA ARG A 192 0.05 14.07 12.21
C ARG A 192 0.65 14.16 10.80
N PHE A 193 -0.19 14.30 9.78
CA PHE A 193 0.21 14.48 8.39
C PHE A 193 0.93 15.81 8.19
N TYR A 194 0.38 16.90 8.72
CA TYR A 194 1.02 18.22 8.73
C TYR A 194 2.43 18.16 9.31
N SER A 195 2.58 17.58 10.51
CA SER A 195 3.89 17.43 11.16
C SER A 195 4.87 16.58 10.34
N TYR A 196 4.37 15.62 9.57
CA TYR A 196 5.20 14.82 8.67
C TYR A 196 5.63 15.63 7.45
N PHE A 197 4.74 16.31 6.76
CA PHE A 197 5.04 17.10 5.56
C PHE A 197 5.99 18.26 5.87
N ARG A 198 5.86 18.92 7.03
CA ARG A 198 6.81 19.94 7.46
C ARG A 198 8.24 19.42 7.66
N ARG A 199 8.40 18.18 8.11
CA ARG A 199 9.72 17.57 8.34
C ARG A 199 10.30 16.90 7.11
N ASN A 200 9.46 16.50 6.15
CA ASN A 200 9.86 15.78 4.95
C ASN A 200 9.33 16.54 3.74
N LYS A 201 10.22 17.21 3.02
CA LYS A 201 9.83 18.02 1.85
C LYS A 201 9.14 17.21 0.76
N GLY A 202 9.43 15.90 0.67
CA GLY A 202 8.99 15.05 -0.43
C GLY A 202 9.78 15.31 -1.72
N TYR A 203 9.27 14.75 -2.81
CA TYR A 203 9.92 14.78 -4.12
C TYR A 203 8.90 15.20 -5.18
N LYS A 204 9.38 15.85 -6.23
CA LYS A 204 8.53 16.36 -7.30
C LYS A 204 8.02 15.23 -8.19
N LEU A 205 6.70 15.17 -8.31
CA LEU A 205 6.05 14.22 -9.20
C LEU A 205 6.41 14.53 -10.66
N ASN A 206 6.71 13.48 -11.43
CA ASN A 206 7.16 13.51 -12.83
C ASN A 206 8.55 14.12 -13.10
N GLU A 207 9.19 14.76 -12.13
CA GLU A 207 10.60 15.20 -12.22
C GLU A 207 11.53 14.18 -11.57
N ASP A 208 11.33 13.92 -10.26
CA ASP A 208 12.14 13.00 -9.47
C ASP A 208 11.54 11.59 -9.46
N VAL A 209 10.21 11.50 -9.43
CA VAL A 209 9.48 10.24 -9.29
C VAL A 209 8.26 10.14 -10.20
N LYS A 210 8.07 8.96 -10.79
CA LYS A 210 6.82 8.59 -11.49
C LYS A 210 6.07 7.56 -10.65
N LEU A 211 4.84 7.89 -10.24
CA LEU A 211 3.96 6.97 -9.49
C LEU A 211 2.84 6.48 -10.41
N LEU A 212 2.94 5.24 -10.87
CA LEU A 212 2.04 4.67 -11.86
C LEU A 212 1.13 3.60 -11.23
N MET A 213 -0.18 3.68 -11.44
CA MET A 213 -1.08 2.55 -11.21
C MET A 213 -1.10 1.65 -12.43
N ARG A 214 -0.22 0.65 -12.46
CA ARG A 214 -0.04 -0.23 -13.62
C ARG A 214 0.37 -1.63 -13.20
N ASN A 215 -0.11 -2.61 -13.96
CA ASN A 215 0.30 -4.00 -13.79
C ASN A 215 1.75 -4.18 -14.29
N SER A 216 2.61 -4.78 -13.46
CA SER A 216 4.00 -5.08 -13.76
C SER A 216 4.18 -5.88 -15.05
N LEU A 217 3.23 -6.77 -15.36
CA LEU A 217 3.26 -7.58 -16.57
C LEU A 217 2.91 -6.81 -17.87
N SER A 218 2.40 -5.57 -17.75
CA SER A 218 2.06 -4.73 -18.90
C SER A 218 2.97 -3.52 -19.06
N PHE A 219 3.93 -3.34 -18.15
CA PHE A 219 4.92 -2.26 -18.22
C PHE A 219 6.05 -2.65 -19.20
N ARG A 220 6.55 -1.67 -19.95
CA ARG A 220 7.75 -1.82 -20.78
C ARG A 220 8.96 -1.46 -19.94
N TYR A 221 9.83 -2.43 -19.71
CA TYR A 221 11.09 -2.24 -19.01
C TYR A 221 12.17 -1.85 -20.02
N ASP A 222 12.73 -0.66 -19.87
CA ASP A 222 13.88 -0.22 -20.64
C ASP A 222 15.17 -0.78 -20.01
N LYS A 223 16.17 -1.07 -20.84
CA LYS A 223 17.46 -1.66 -20.39
C LYS A 223 18.24 -0.77 -19.43
N ASP A 224 18.03 0.55 -19.52
CA ASP A 224 18.72 1.54 -18.70
C ASP A 224 18.04 1.79 -17.34
N LEU A 225 16.88 1.18 -17.07
CA LEU A 225 16.27 1.18 -15.75
C LEU A 225 16.92 0.12 -14.87
N ILE A 226 17.07 0.45 -13.59
CA ILE A 226 17.54 -0.47 -12.56
C ILE A 226 16.33 -1.10 -11.88
N LEU A 227 16.16 -2.41 -12.01
CA LEU A 227 15.13 -3.13 -11.30
C LEU A 227 15.53 -3.33 -9.85
N PHE A 228 14.77 -2.74 -8.92
CA PHE A 228 14.86 -3.10 -7.50
C PHE A 228 13.47 -3.34 -6.97
N THR A 229 13.14 -4.56 -6.55
CA THR A 229 11.76 -4.90 -6.22
C THR A 229 11.64 -6.03 -5.19
N ASP A 230 10.47 -6.07 -4.54
CA ASP A 230 10.03 -7.07 -3.59
C ASP A 230 8.64 -7.58 -4.01
N PRO A 231 8.57 -8.59 -4.89
CA PRO A 231 7.30 -9.09 -5.36
C PRO A 231 6.48 -9.75 -4.24
N PRO A 232 5.16 -9.85 -4.37
CA PRO A 232 4.32 -10.59 -3.46
C PRO A 232 4.79 -12.05 -3.35
N PHE A 233 4.84 -12.58 -2.12
CA PHE A 233 5.37 -13.89 -1.85
C PHE A 233 4.23 -14.89 -1.53
N PHE A 234 3.93 -15.75 -2.48
CA PHE A 234 2.89 -16.81 -2.42
C PHE A 234 1.56 -16.34 -1.80
N ASP A 235 1.17 -16.86 -0.63
CA ASP A 235 -0.09 -16.59 0.07
C ASP A 235 0.08 -15.76 1.37
N GLU A 236 1.27 -15.16 1.58
CA GLU A 236 1.57 -14.48 2.85
C GLU A 236 0.63 -13.31 3.16
N VAL A 237 0.36 -12.46 2.18
CA VAL A 237 -0.44 -11.23 2.38
C VAL A 237 -1.39 -11.01 1.20
N GLN A 238 -2.67 -11.01 1.47
CA GLN A 238 -3.74 -10.74 0.51
C GLN A 238 -3.95 -9.21 0.43
N TYR A 239 -3.09 -8.51 -0.32
CA TYR A 239 -3.03 -7.04 -0.31
C TYR A 239 -4.30 -6.37 -0.80
N MET A 240 -4.90 -6.88 -1.88
CA MET A 240 -6.11 -6.30 -2.46
C MET A 240 -7.31 -6.45 -1.52
N GLU A 241 -7.47 -7.61 -0.89
CA GLU A 241 -8.53 -7.86 0.08
C GLU A 241 -8.37 -6.97 1.33
N LEU A 242 -7.13 -6.85 1.85
CA LEU A 242 -6.84 -5.97 2.97
C LEU A 242 -7.10 -4.49 2.63
N SER A 243 -6.80 -4.09 1.41
CA SER A 243 -7.01 -2.73 0.92
C SER A 243 -8.46 -2.41 0.62
N PHE A 244 -9.31 -3.43 0.48
CA PHE A 244 -10.74 -3.23 0.18
C PHE A 244 -11.46 -2.44 1.28
N PHE A 245 -11.03 -2.55 2.54
CA PHE A 245 -11.54 -1.74 3.64
C PHE A 245 -11.47 -0.23 3.34
N TYR A 246 -10.37 0.22 2.76
CA TYR A 246 -10.15 1.62 2.38
C TYR A 246 -10.79 1.94 1.04
N TRP A 247 -10.69 1.02 0.08
CA TRP A 247 -11.26 1.21 -1.24
C TRP A 247 -12.78 1.33 -1.22
N ALA A 248 -13.46 0.63 -0.33
CA ALA A 248 -14.92 0.74 -0.17
C ALA A 248 -15.37 2.17 0.15
N TRP A 249 -14.55 2.95 0.84
CA TRP A 249 -14.77 4.38 1.10
C TRP A 249 -14.31 5.26 -0.08
N LEU A 250 -13.10 5.06 -0.56
CA LEU A 250 -12.51 5.91 -1.61
C LEU A 250 -13.35 5.91 -2.90
N ARG A 251 -13.94 4.80 -3.28
CA ARG A 251 -14.81 4.73 -4.47
C ARG A 251 -16.15 5.46 -4.32
N GLU A 252 -16.56 5.84 -3.11
CA GLU A 252 -17.75 6.67 -2.84
C GLU A 252 -17.42 8.16 -2.98
N SER A 253 -16.17 8.53 -3.17
CA SER A 253 -15.66 9.90 -3.28
C SER A 253 -15.19 10.25 -4.68
N LYS A 254 -14.75 11.51 -4.86
CA LYS A 254 -14.06 11.98 -6.06
C LYS A 254 -12.56 11.58 -6.11
N PHE A 255 -12.10 10.70 -5.24
CA PHE A 255 -10.71 10.20 -5.25
C PHE A 255 -10.28 9.73 -6.64
N ARG A 256 -11.14 8.97 -7.33
CA ARG A 256 -10.83 8.46 -8.68
C ARG A 256 -10.64 9.59 -9.70
N ASP A 257 -11.43 10.64 -9.60
CA ASP A 257 -11.35 11.80 -10.49
C ASP A 257 -10.06 12.57 -10.23
N THR A 258 -9.72 12.81 -8.95
CA THR A 258 -8.46 13.45 -8.56
C THR A 258 -7.23 12.64 -9.00
N VAL A 259 -7.27 11.32 -8.87
CA VAL A 259 -6.18 10.46 -9.37
C VAL A 259 -6.11 10.50 -10.90
N LYS A 260 -7.25 10.60 -11.60
CA LYS A 260 -7.28 10.75 -13.05
C LYS A 260 -6.63 12.06 -13.51
N GLU A 261 -6.79 13.16 -12.77
CA GLU A 261 -6.09 14.43 -13.05
C GLU A 261 -4.57 14.25 -13.01
N ILE A 262 -4.05 13.46 -12.06
CA ILE A 262 -2.62 13.19 -11.90
C ILE A 262 -2.10 12.20 -12.97
N LEU A 263 -2.82 11.09 -13.19
CA LEU A 263 -2.35 9.98 -14.02
C LEU A 263 -2.80 10.05 -15.50
N GLY A 264 -3.69 10.98 -15.86
CA GLY A 264 -4.28 11.08 -17.20
C GLY A 264 -5.20 9.90 -17.57
N LYS A 265 -5.54 9.00 -16.64
CA LYS A 265 -6.35 7.80 -16.90
C LYS A 265 -7.22 7.39 -15.72
N ASN A 266 -8.31 6.68 -16.04
CA ASN A 266 -9.16 6.09 -15.02
C ASN A 266 -8.45 4.93 -14.29
N ILE A 267 -8.70 4.84 -12.99
CA ILE A 267 -8.19 3.77 -12.14
C ILE A 267 -9.27 2.74 -11.82
N THR A 268 -8.86 1.50 -11.65
CA THR A 268 -9.73 0.37 -11.32
C THR A 268 -9.14 -0.45 -10.18
N PHE A 269 -10.02 -1.08 -9.40
CA PHE A 269 -9.62 -2.02 -8.34
C PHE A 269 -9.95 -3.44 -8.81
N ARG A 270 -8.91 -4.21 -9.22
CA ARG A 270 -9.05 -5.53 -9.83
C ARG A 270 -8.29 -6.59 -9.03
N MET A 271 -8.97 -7.26 -8.10
CA MET A 271 -8.37 -8.29 -7.24
C MET A 271 -7.74 -9.47 -8.01
N ARG A 272 -8.28 -9.79 -9.20
CA ARG A 272 -7.78 -10.90 -10.01
C ARG A 272 -6.41 -10.64 -10.67
N ASP A 273 -6.00 -9.38 -10.75
CA ASP A 273 -4.75 -8.99 -11.42
C ASP A 273 -3.53 -9.08 -10.47
N GLU A 274 -3.75 -9.44 -9.22
CA GLU A 274 -2.71 -9.60 -8.19
C GLU A 274 -1.94 -10.90 -8.40
N ILE A 275 -0.61 -10.83 -8.39
CA ILE A 275 0.28 -11.99 -8.47
C ILE A 275 0.42 -12.60 -7.08
N ILE A 276 -0.50 -13.50 -6.73
CA ILE A 276 -0.55 -14.12 -5.39
C ILE A 276 -1.25 -15.48 -5.46
N VAL A 277 -0.98 -16.34 -4.50
CA VAL A 277 -1.76 -17.58 -4.30
C VAL A 277 -2.97 -17.26 -3.44
N ASN A 278 -4.16 -17.47 -3.98
CA ASN A 278 -5.43 -17.31 -3.25
C ASN A 278 -6.51 -18.22 -3.86
N PRO A 279 -6.75 -19.42 -3.28
CA PRO A 279 -7.75 -20.37 -3.81
C PRO A 279 -9.18 -19.81 -3.85
N ASN A 280 -9.51 -18.82 -3.01
CA ASN A 280 -10.85 -18.23 -3.00
C ASN A 280 -11.16 -17.40 -4.26
N LYS A 281 -10.13 -16.91 -4.94
CA LYS A 281 -10.26 -16.23 -6.25
C LYS A 281 -9.70 -17.03 -7.42
N ASN A 282 -9.56 -18.36 -7.24
CA ASN A 282 -9.03 -19.29 -8.24
C ASN A 282 -7.59 -18.97 -8.70
N ALA A 283 -6.79 -18.34 -7.85
CA ALA A 283 -5.36 -18.10 -8.06
C ALA A 283 -4.56 -19.17 -7.29
N ASP A 284 -4.22 -20.24 -7.97
CA ASP A 284 -3.47 -21.37 -7.38
C ASP A 284 -1.94 -21.15 -7.47
N TYR A 285 -1.20 -22.11 -6.97
CA TYR A 285 0.26 -22.11 -7.00
C TYR A 285 0.82 -22.12 -8.43
N SER A 286 0.20 -22.86 -9.34
CA SER A 286 0.65 -22.96 -10.74
C SER A 286 0.49 -21.61 -11.43
N ASN A 287 -0.65 -20.96 -11.23
CA ASN A 287 -0.90 -19.61 -11.75
C ASN A 287 0.11 -18.58 -11.23
N TYR A 288 0.42 -18.63 -9.92
CA TYR A 288 1.43 -17.74 -9.33
C TYR A 288 2.81 -17.94 -10.01
N ILE A 289 3.27 -19.19 -10.16
CA ILE A 289 4.56 -19.52 -10.78
C ILE A 289 4.61 -19.02 -12.24
N GLN A 290 3.54 -19.23 -13.01
CA GLN A 290 3.46 -18.74 -14.40
C GLN A 290 3.55 -17.23 -14.49
N LEU A 291 2.85 -16.50 -13.61
CA LEU A 291 2.87 -15.03 -13.59
C LEU A 291 4.25 -14.50 -13.15
N MET A 292 4.88 -15.12 -12.14
CA MET A 292 6.24 -14.78 -11.73
C MET A 292 7.27 -15.05 -12.84
N LYS A 293 7.18 -16.20 -13.50
CA LYS A 293 8.03 -16.52 -14.65
C LYS A 293 7.88 -15.48 -15.75
N LYS A 294 6.64 -15.11 -16.09
CA LYS A 294 6.36 -14.05 -17.06
C LYS A 294 6.95 -12.70 -16.64
N PHE A 295 6.88 -12.35 -15.36
CA PHE A 295 7.49 -11.12 -14.85
C PHE A 295 9.02 -11.16 -14.98
N LEU A 296 9.68 -12.22 -14.53
CA LEU A 296 11.12 -12.39 -14.60
C LEU A 296 11.64 -12.37 -16.05
N ASN A 297 10.94 -13.04 -16.97
CA ASN A 297 11.27 -13.02 -18.40
C ASN A 297 11.19 -11.60 -18.98
N ARG A 298 10.17 -10.80 -18.62
CA ARG A 298 10.04 -9.41 -19.08
C ARG A 298 11.12 -8.47 -18.59
N THR A 299 11.79 -8.82 -17.50
CA THR A 299 12.88 -8.05 -16.89
C THR A 299 14.27 -8.63 -17.19
N SER A 300 14.36 -9.74 -17.93
CA SER A 300 15.62 -10.46 -18.18
C SER A 300 16.68 -9.61 -18.90
N GLU A 301 16.27 -8.74 -19.81
CA GLU A 301 17.16 -7.90 -20.60
C GLU A 301 17.66 -6.64 -19.88
N MET A 302 17.12 -6.32 -18.69
CA MET A 302 17.61 -5.18 -17.90
C MET A 302 19.02 -5.46 -17.42
N ARG A 303 19.87 -4.43 -17.44
CA ARG A 303 21.31 -4.57 -17.09
C ARG A 303 21.50 -4.84 -15.60
N GLU A 304 20.82 -4.07 -14.75
CA GLU A 304 20.88 -4.21 -13.30
C GLU A 304 19.53 -4.65 -12.72
N LYS A 305 19.55 -5.74 -11.97
CA LYS A 305 18.35 -6.36 -11.41
C LYS A 305 18.61 -6.79 -9.98
N TYR A 306 17.75 -6.33 -9.06
CA TYR A 306 17.76 -6.69 -7.65
C TYR A 306 16.36 -7.16 -7.25
N LEU A 307 16.26 -8.40 -6.80
CA LEU A 307 15.03 -8.98 -6.29
C LEU A 307 15.22 -9.35 -4.83
N LEU A 308 14.52 -8.64 -3.95
CA LEU A 308 14.51 -8.88 -2.52
C LEU A 308 13.22 -9.60 -2.15
N PHE A 309 13.29 -10.69 -1.39
CA PHE A 309 12.08 -11.27 -0.83
C PHE A 309 12.30 -11.83 0.57
N HIS A 310 11.22 -11.85 1.33
CA HIS A 310 11.14 -12.48 2.63
C HIS A 310 10.73 -13.95 2.47
N TYR A 311 11.27 -14.84 3.30
CA TYR A 311 10.86 -16.25 3.29
C TYR A 311 10.82 -16.85 4.70
N ASP A 312 9.81 -17.69 4.91
CA ASP A 312 9.68 -18.51 6.12
C ASP A 312 9.83 -20.01 5.81
N ASN A 313 9.84 -20.41 4.53
CA ASN A 313 9.85 -21.77 4.05
C ASN A 313 11.00 -22.01 3.05
N GLU A 314 11.93 -22.89 3.41
CA GLU A 314 13.12 -23.20 2.59
C GLU A 314 12.78 -23.86 1.23
N ARG A 315 11.67 -24.61 1.13
CA ARG A 315 11.23 -25.20 -0.14
C ARG A 315 10.79 -24.12 -1.12
N LEU A 316 10.03 -23.15 -0.62
CA LEU A 316 9.58 -22.02 -1.43
C LEU A 316 10.76 -21.13 -1.84
N LYS A 317 11.71 -20.86 -0.92
CA LYS A 317 12.98 -20.17 -1.22
C LYS A 317 13.69 -20.81 -2.40
N LYS A 318 13.92 -22.14 -2.34
CA LYS A 318 14.60 -22.89 -3.42
C LYS A 318 13.87 -22.68 -4.76
N LYS A 319 12.53 -22.77 -4.76
CA LYS A 319 11.74 -22.63 -5.98
C LYS A 319 11.85 -21.24 -6.61
N VAL A 320 11.86 -20.17 -5.80
CA VAL A 320 12.05 -18.80 -6.32
C VAL A 320 13.46 -18.62 -6.86
N ILE A 321 14.48 -19.15 -6.18
CA ILE A 321 15.87 -19.13 -6.67
C ILE A 321 15.99 -19.82 -8.03
N GLU A 322 15.38 -21.01 -8.18
CA GLU A 322 15.37 -21.75 -9.44
C GLU A 322 14.75 -20.92 -10.57
N LEU A 323 13.59 -20.30 -10.33
CA LEU A 323 12.92 -19.46 -11.32
C LEU A 323 13.76 -18.24 -11.72
N VAL A 324 14.38 -17.56 -10.75
CA VAL A 324 15.22 -16.40 -11.05
C VAL A 324 16.46 -16.79 -11.85
N LYS A 325 17.12 -17.90 -11.52
CA LYS A 325 18.25 -18.44 -12.28
C LYS A 325 17.86 -18.87 -13.69
N GLU A 326 16.67 -19.46 -13.84
CA GLU A 326 16.15 -19.86 -15.16
C GLU A 326 15.95 -18.65 -16.10
N GLU A 327 15.44 -17.54 -15.59
CA GLU A 327 15.07 -16.38 -16.41
C GLU A 327 16.19 -15.30 -16.49
N TRP A 328 16.99 -15.14 -15.45
CA TRP A 328 18.04 -14.11 -15.39
C TRP A 328 19.45 -14.66 -15.60
N GLY A 329 19.61 -15.99 -15.60
CA GLY A 329 20.90 -16.65 -15.77
C GLY A 329 21.76 -16.58 -14.51
N ASN A 330 22.97 -16.03 -14.63
CA ASN A 330 23.92 -15.97 -13.53
C ASN A 330 23.53 -14.87 -12.53
N VAL A 331 23.12 -15.28 -11.33
CA VAL A 331 22.70 -14.37 -10.24
C VAL A 331 23.52 -14.63 -8.99
N LYS A 332 23.95 -13.56 -8.34
CA LYS A 332 24.49 -13.60 -6.99
C LYS A 332 23.38 -13.65 -5.96
N ILE A 333 23.58 -14.36 -4.87
CA ILE A 333 22.60 -14.61 -3.83
C ILE A 333 23.18 -14.25 -2.47
N VAL A 334 22.49 -13.38 -1.72
CA VAL A 334 22.89 -12.96 -0.38
C VAL A 334 21.73 -13.13 0.59
N ASP A 335 21.97 -13.83 1.70
CA ASP A 335 20.98 -14.00 2.77
C ASP A 335 21.19 -12.96 3.87
N PHE A 336 20.07 -12.38 4.36
CA PHE A 336 20.05 -11.41 5.44
C PHE A 336 19.12 -11.86 6.57
N ASN A 337 19.57 -11.67 7.80
CA ASN A 337 18.75 -11.82 8.99
C ASN A 337 18.51 -10.43 9.61
N VAL A 338 17.28 -9.93 9.50
CA VAL A 338 16.90 -8.63 10.06
C VAL A 338 16.17 -8.81 11.38
N LYS A 339 16.76 -8.33 12.47
CA LYS A 339 16.09 -8.33 13.78
C LYS A 339 14.91 -7.35 13.75
N ASN A 340 13.73 -7.84 14.10
CA ASN A 340 12.55 -6.99 14.23
C ASN A 340 12.63 -6.25 15.58
N GLN A 341 12.88 -4.94 15.54
CA GLN A 341 13.02 -4.09 16.74
C GLN A 341 11.81 -4.08 17.69
N ARG A 342 10.66 -4.62 17.26
CA ARG A 342 9.40 -4.62 18.04
C ARG A 342 9.04 -5.96 18.67
N LYS A 343 9.81 -7.02 18.47
CA LYS A 343 9.56 -8.36 19.05
C LYS A 343 10.83 -8.86 19.73
N ILE A 344 10.76 -9.10 21.04
CA ILE A 344 11.79 -9.72 21.84
C ILE A 344 11.67 -11.26 21.66
N GLY A 345 12.78 -11.95 21.31
CA GLY A 345 12.86 -13.40 21.20
C GLY A 345 13.09 -13.93 19.78
N PRO A 346 13.20 -15.28 19.60
CA PRO A 346 13.52 -15.91 18.31
C PRO A 346 12.53 -15.65 17.16
N ARG A 347 11.27 -15.31 17.50
CA ARG A 347 10.24 -14.91 16.52
C ARG A 347 10.40 -13.48 16.04
N GLY A 348 11.43 -12.77 16.42
CA GLY A 348 11.70 -11.36 16.10
C GLY A 348 12.63 -11.14 14.90
N SER A 349 13.23 -12.19 14.33
CA SER A 349 14.05 -12.07 13.12
C SER A 349 13.25 -12.47 11.88
N LYS A 350 13.42 -11.70 10.80
CA LYS A 350 12.93 -12.04 9.47
C LYS A 350 14.11 -12.37 8.57
N LYS A 351 13.98 -13.46 7.82
CA LYS A 351 14.98 -13.88 6.84
C LYS A 351 14.64 -13.27 5.48
N TYR A 352 15.61 -12.63 4.87
CA TYR A 352 15.51 -12.07 3.53
C TYR A 352 16.60 -12.65 2.63
N ILE A 353 16.30 -12.74 1.37
CA ILE A 353 17.26 -13.07 0.34
C ILE A 353 17.26 -11.97 -0.71
N LEU A 354 18.43 -11.52 -1.12
CA LEU A 354 18.64 -10.67 -2.27
C LEU A 354 19.26 -11.51 -3.38
N MET A 355 18.63 -11.51 -4.54
CA MET A 355 19.20 -12.04 -5.77
C MET A 355 19.44 -10.87 -6.71
N TYR A 356 20.65 -10.81 -7.29
CA TYR A 356 20.99 -9.72 -8.20
C TYR A 356 21.88 -10.16 -9.35
N SER A 357 21.75 -9.45 -10.46
CA SER A 357 22.57 -9.56 -11.64
C SER A 357 22.91 -8.15 -12.12
N GLN A 358 24.20 -7.95 -12.44
CA GLN A 358 24.77 -6.71 -12.95
C GLN A 358 25.47 -7.00 -14.28
#